data_659fc63b0a7cc4623edaba9043767dc2
#
_entry.id   659fc63b0a7cc4623edaba9043767dc2
#
_cell.length_a   1.000
_cell.length_b   1.000
_cell.length_c   1.000
_cell.angle_alpha   90.00
_cell.angle_beta   90.00
_cell.angle_gamma   90.00
#
_symmetry.space_group_name_H-M   'P 1'
#
loop_
_entity.id
_entity.type
_entity.pdbx_description
1 polymer ?
#
loop_
_entity_poly.entity_id
_entity_poly.type
_entity_poly.pdbx_seq_one_letter_code
_entity_poly.pdbx_strand_id
1 'polypeptide(L)'
;MKTNLKLIGGKKLQSPNNSYTRPTTLRVREAIFNILNKRVENSNWLDLFSGTGAISCEAYNHGASKIIAIEKNKINSKICLENLLSLENIENRRNDIEVICKDVLKWTKPNFERNLSSRNMDLNKLKFDFVYLDPPYNVDFHELVLNQLFNCNFLKKDSIVICEHSPNIFIKKSTLWETIDIRNYGQSRLTFLINVQHT
;
A
#
# COMPACT_ATOMS: atom_id res chain seq x y z
N MET A 1 -20.20 12.98 9.85
CA MET A 1 -19.91 13.65 8.56
C MET A 1 -19.47 12.58 7.56
N LYS A 2 -20.09 12.51 6.36
CA LYS A 2 -19.60 11.64 5.29
C LYS A 2 -18.25 12.21 4.83
N THR A 3 -17.17 11.48 5.01
CA THR A 3 -15.85 11.84 4.47
C THR A 3 -15.94 11.81 2.95
N ASN A 4 -15.75 12.96 2.32
CA ASN A 4 -15.82 13.10 0.86
C ASN A 4 -14.45 12.67 0.27
N LEU A 5 -14.17 11.34 0.31
CA LEU A 5 -12.94 10.77 -0.20
C LEU A 5 -12.89 10.89 -1.73
N LYS A 6 -11.85 11.56 -2.25
CA LYS A 6 -11.66 11.77 -3.70
C LYS A 6 -10.23 11.43 -4.08
N LEU A 7 -10.05 10.94 -5.29
CA LEU A 7 -8.74 10.80 -5.93
C LEU A 7 -8.16 12.18 -6.32
N ILE A 8 -6.87 12.22 -6.63
CA ILE A 8 -6.15 13.42 -7.10
C ILE A 8 -6.87 14.00 -8.33
N GLY A 9 -7.34 13.16 -9.26
CA GLY A 9 -8.15 13.56 -10.42
C GLY A 9 -9.62 13.91 -10.13
N GLY A 10 -10.02 14.03 -8.85
CA GLY A 10 -11.37 14.47 -8.43
C GLY A 10 -12.44 13.39 -8.38
N LYS A 11 -12.20 12.17 -8.89
CA LYS A 11 -13.15 11.06 -8.83
C LYS A 11 -13.47 10.69 -7.39
N LYS A 12 -14.75 10.61 -7.05
CA LYS A 12 -15.20 10.22 -5.71
C LYS A 12 -14.99 8.73 -5.48
N LEU A 13 -14.51 8.38 -4.30
CA LEU A 13 -14.42 7.01 -3.80
C LEU A 13 -15.47 6.77 -2.73
N GLN A 14 -15.87 5.52 -2.60
CA GLN A 14 -16.74 5.10 -1.51
C GLN A 14 -15.95 5.09 -0.19
N SER A 15 -16.62 5.46 0.89
CA SER A 15 -16.09 5.37 2.26
C SER A 15 -17.20 4.88 3.19
N PRO A 16 -16.88 4.15 4.27
CA PRO A 16 -17.89 3.68 5.22
C PRO A 16 -18.55 4.85 5.92
N ASN A 17 -19.84 4.70 6.24
CA ASN A 17 -20.65 5.77 6.87
C ASN A 17 -20.16 6.17 8.27
N ASN A 18 -19.43 5.29 8.97
CA ASN A 18 -18.94 5.46 10.34
C ASN A 18 -17.48 5.02 10.45
N SER A 19 -16.55 5.63 9.70
CA SER A 19 -15.15 5.27 9.84
C SER A 19 -14.48 6.06 10.97
N TYR A 20 -14.04 5.36 12.00
CA TYR A 20 -13.09 5.87 13.00
C TYR A 20 -11.65 5.94 12.43
N THR A 21 -11.43 5.46 11.21
CA THR A 21 -10.13 5.49 10.54
C THR A 21 -10.00 6.78 9.75
N ARG A 22 -8.94 7.51 10.00
CA ARG A 22 -8.57 8.70 9.23
C ARG A 22 -7.97 8.24 7.89
N PRO A 23 -8.62 8.50 6.75
CA PRO A 23 -8.03 8.15 5.47
C PRO A 23 -6.78 9.01 5.22
N THR A 24 -5.76 8.42 4.57
CA THR A 24 -4.59 9.15 4.06
C THR A 24 -5.04 10.41 3.34
N THR A 25 -4.53 11.56 3.77
CA THR A 25 -4.99 12.86 3.23
C THR A 25 -4.65 13.01 1.75
N LEU A 26 -5.41 13.82 1.02
CA LEU A 26 -5.13 14.11 -0.39
C LEU A 26 -3.69 14.62 -0.57
N ARG A 27 -3.24 15.54 0.29
CA ARG A 27 -1.89 16.10 0.27
C ARG A 27 -0.78 15.05 0.41
N VAL A 28 -0.99 14.06 1.25
CA VAL A 28 -0.03 12.93 1.44
C VAL A 28 0.00 12.07 0.19
N ARG A 29 -1.17 11.75 -0.39
CA ARG A 29 -1.25 10.98 -1.63
C ARG A 29 -0.56 11.72 -2.79
N GLU A 30 -0.87 12.99 -3.00
CA GLU A 30 -0.19 13.83 -4.00
C GLU A 30 1.32 13.81 -3.84
N ALA A 31 1.80 13.92 -2.61
CA ALA A 31 3.24 13.89 -2.32
C ALA A 31 3.88 12.55 -2.70
N ILE A 32 3.26 11.42 -2.33
CA ILE A 32 3.76 10.09 -2.67
C ILE A 32 3.90 9.96 -4.19
N PHE A 33 2.83 10.23 -4.94
CA PHE A 33 2.83 10.00 -6.38
C PHE A 33 3.66 11.03 -7.16
N ASN A 34 3.83 12.25 -6.65
CA ASN A 34 4.78 13.22 -7.20
C ASN A 34 6.24 12.79 -7.00
N ILE A 35 6.59 12.22 -5.82
CA ILE A 35 7.95 11.70 -5.54
C ILE A 35 8.25 10.48 -6.42
N LEU A 36 7.31 9.55 -6.51
CA LEU A 36 7.48 8.33 -7.31
C LEU A 36 7.41 8.61 -8.82
N ASN A 37 6.63 9.61 -9.23
CA ASN A 37 6.47 10.06 -10.61
C ASN A 37 6.17 8.88 -11.56
N LYS A 38 6.77 8.87 -12.75
CA LYS A 38 6.58 7.84 -13.80
C LYS A 38 7.00 6.43 -13.40
N ARG A 39 7.72 6.27 -12.28
CA ARG A 39 8.15 4.95 -11.78
C ARG A 39 7.00 4.02 -11.40
N VAL A 40 5.81 4.57 -11.15
CA VAL A 40 4.61 3.79 -10.82
C VAL A 40 4.03 3.07 -12.04
N GLU A 41 4.24 3.62 -13.23
CA GLU A 41 3.74 3.02 -14.47
C GLU A 41 4.33 1.62 -14.69
N ASN A 42 3.47 0.64 -14.99
CA ASN A 42 3.80 -0.78 -15.15
C ASN A 42 4.41 -1.47 -13.92
N SER A 43 4.34 -0.85 -12.74
CA SER A 43 4.85 -1.41 -11.48
C SER A 43 3.89 -2.43 -10.84
N ASN A 44 4.44 -3.26 -9.94
CA ASN A 44 3.69 -4.07 -9.00
C ASN A 44 3.60 -3.31 -7.66
N TRP A 45 2.39 -3.03 -7.21
CA TRP A 45 2.09 -2.28 -5.99
C TRP A 45 1.51 -3.18 -4.90
N LEU A 46 2.06 -3.10 -3.69
CA LEU A 46 1.53 -3.75 -2.50
C LEU A 46 1.08 -2.68 -1.50
N ASP A 47 -0.19 -2.71 -1.12
CA ASP A 47 -0.80 -1.79 -0.15
C ASP A 47 -1.15 -2.56 1.13
N LEU A 48 -0.38 -2.33 2.18
CA LEU A 48 -0.55 -2.98 3.48
C LEU A 48 -1.34 -2.05 4.40
N PHE A 49 -2.38 -2.58 5.02
CA PHE A 49 -3.39 -1.84 5.78
C PHE A 49 -4.21 -0.89 4.89
N SER A 50 -4.64 -1.39 3.71
CA SER A 50 -5.18 -0.56 2.63
C SER A 50 -6.47 0.22 2.96
N GLY A 51 -7.14 -0.10 4.05
CA GLY A 51 -8.40 0.56 4.40
C GLY A 51 -9.42 0.45 3.27
N THR A 52 -9.90 1.61 2.79
CA THR A 52 -10.83 1.69 1.64
C THR A 52 -10.12 1.78 0.28
N GLY A 53 -8.79 1.62 0.24
CA GLY A 53 -8.00 1.52 -0.97
C GLY A 53 -7.66 2.85 -1.64
N ALA A 54 -7.63 3.97 -0.92
CA ALA A 54 -7.34 5.27 -1.54
C ALA A 54 -5.97 5.31 -2.22
N ILE A 55 -4.92 4.79 -1.56
CA ILE A 55 -3.56 4.69 -2.12
C ILE A 55 -3.52 3.69 -3.28
N SER A 56 -4.15 2.53 -3.13
CA SER A 56 -4.26 1.53 -4.20
C SER A 56 -4.93 2.10 -5.46
N CYS A 57 -5.99 2.90 -5.28
CA CYS A 57 -6.68 3.57 -6.38
C CYS A 57 -5.81 4.65 -7.07
N GLU A 58 -5.01 5.39 -6.30
CA GLU A 58 -4.03 6.33 -6.89
C GLU A 58 -2.94 5.58 -7.65
N ALA A 59 -2.41 4.46 -7.11
CA ALA A 59 -1.44 3.64 -7.82
C ALA A 59 -2.00 3.13 -9.15
N TYR A 60 -3.27 2.69 -9.17
CA TYR A 60 -3.97 2.32 -10.39
C TYR A 60 -4.00 3.47 -11.41
N ASN A 61 -4.42 4.66 -10.98
CA ASN A 61 -4.50 5.84 -11.86
C ASN A 61 -3.14 6.28 -12.41
N HIS A 62 -2.06 6.03 -11.64
CA HIS A 62 -0.67 6.30 -12.06
C HIS A 62 -0.05 5.14 -12.88
N GLY A 63 -0.85 4.14 -13.24
CA GLY A 63 -0.46 3.11 -14.20
C GLY A 63 0.20 1.87 -13.60
N ALA A 64 0.08 1.61 -12.29
CA ALA A 64 0.51 0.34 -11.73
C ALA A 64 -0.19 -0.83 -12.45
N SER A 65 0.59 -1.85 -12.86
CA SER A 65 0.06 -3.01 -13.62
C SER A 65 -0.54 -4.07 -12.72
N LYS A 66 0.00 -4.22 -11.50
CA LYS A 66 -0.50 -5.16 -10.48
C LYS A 66 -0.71 -4.43 -9.17
N ILE A 67 -1.84 -4.70 -8.52
CA ILE A 67 -2.19 -4.12 -7.23
C ILE A 67 -2.67 -5.21 -6.31
N ILE A 68 -1.94 -5.40 -5.22
CA ILE A 68 -2.35 -6.27 -4.11
C ILE A 68 -2.62 -5.40 -2.89
N ALA A 69 -3.84 -5.43 -2.39
CA ALA A 69 -4.26 -4.68 -1.21
C ALA A 69 -4.65 -5.62 -0.08
N ILE A 70 -4.10 -5.40 1.12
CA ILE A 70 -4.36 -6.23 2.29
C ILE A 70 -5.10 -5.39 3.33
N GLU A 71 -6.29 -5.84 3.72
CA GLU A 71 -7.12 -5.18 4.74
C GLU A 71 -7.83 -6.23 5.60
N LYS A 72 -7.72 -6.11 6.92
CA LYS A 72 -8.34 -7.07 7.84
C LYS A 72 -9.84 -6.86 8.05
N ASN A 73 -10.28 -5.61 7.93
CA ASN A 73 -11.69 -5.28 8.12
C ASN A 73 -12.49 -5.66 6.86
N LYS A 74 -13.44 -6.58 7.01
CA LYS A 74 -14.24 -7.12 5.89
C LYS A 74 -15.01 -6.03 5.12
N ILE A 75 -15.53 -5.02 5.82
CA ILE A 75 -16.28 -3.92 5.19
C ILE A 75 -15.34 -3.04 4.36
N ASN A 76 -14.21 -2.63 4.95
CA ASN A 76 -13.22 -1.81 4.25
C ASN A 76 -12.62 -2.56 3.05
N SER A 77 -12.29 -3.85 3.21
CA SER A 77 -11.78 -4.70 2.13
C SER A 77 -12.77 -4.78 0.95
N LYS A 78 -14.07 -4.93 1.23
CA LYS A 78 -15.11 -4.89 0.20
C LYS A 78 -15.16 -3.53 -0.50
N ILE A 79 -15.17 -2.44 0.26
CA ILE A 79 -15.17 -1.07 -0.30
C ILE A 79 -13.90 -0.82 -1.12
N CYS A 80 -12.72 -1.28 -0.67
CA CYS A 80 -11.47 -1.19 -1.41
C CYS A 80 -11.60 -1.86 -2.79
N LEU A 81 -12.13 -3.08 -2.84
CA LEU A 81 -12.36 -3.78 -4.09
C LEU A 81 -13.34 -3.03 -5.01
N GLU A 82 -14.47 -2.56 -4.48
CA GLU A 82 -15.46 -1.79 -5.24
C GLU A 82 -14.87 -0.48 -5.78
N ASN A 83 -14.05 0.22 -5.00
CA ASN A 83 -13.34 1.41 -5.43
C ASN A 83 -12.39 1.12 -6.59
N LEU A 84 -11.55 0.09 -6.47
CA LEU A 84 -10.60 -0.31 -7.53
C LEU A 84 -11.33 -0.73 -8.80
N LEU A 85 -12.36 -1.58 -8.70
CA LEU A 85 -13.14 -2.02 -9.86
C LEU A 85 -13.88 -0.85 -10.54
N SER A 86 -14.25 0.19 -9.79
CA SER A 86 -14.86 1.39 -10.37
C SER A 86 -13.93 2.20 -11.28
N LEU A 87 -12.61 1.92 -11.23
CA LEU A 87 -11.60 2.57 -12.06
C LEU A 87 -11.30 1.77 -13.33
N GLU A 88 -11.66 0.50 -13.37
CA GLU A 88 -11.42 -0.34 -14.56
C GLU A 88 -12.20 0.25 -15.76
N ASN A 89 -11.49 0.72 -16.76
CA ASN A 89 -12.06 0.98 -18.08
C ASN A 89 -12.13 -0.33 -18.82
N ILE A 90 -13.35 -0.69 -19.26
CA ILE A 90 -13.69 -1.96 -19.92
C ILE A 90 -12.86 -2.23 -21.17
N GLU A 91 -12.26 -1.20 -21.77
CA GLU A 91 -11.66 -1.33 -23.10
C GLU A 91 -10.15 -1.62 -23.15
N ASN A 92 -9.33 -1.33 -22.11
CA ASN A 92 -7.87 -1.34 -22.33
C ASN A 92 -6.94 -1.72 -21.17
N ARG A 93 -7.38 -2.05 -19.96
CA ARG A 93 -6.46 -2.46 -18.90
C ARG A 93 -6.99 -3.64 -18.11
N ARG A 94 -6.46 -4.82 -18.38
CA ARG A 94 -6.50 -5.95 -17.42
C ARG A 94 -5.37 -5.74 -16.41
N ASN A 95 -5.55 -4.81 -15.48
CA ASN A 95 -4.65 -4.75 -14.36
C ASN A 95 -4.99 -5.91 -13.42
N ASP A 96 -3.96 -6.60 -12.94
CA ASP A 96 -4.14 -7.66 -11.96
C ASP A 96 -4.41 -7.00 -10.59
N ILE A 97 -5.68 -6.90 -10.21
CA ILE A 97 -6.12 -6.34 -8.93
C ILE A 97 -6.56 -7.49 -8.03
N GLU A 98 -6.01 -7.54 -6.83
CA GLU A 98 -6.45 -8.47 -5.79
C GLU A 98 -6.58 -7.73 -4.46
N VAL A 99 -7.73 -7.84 -3.80
CA VAL A 99 -7.95 -7.33 -2.45
C VAL A 99 -8.16 -8.50 -1.51
N ILE A 100 -7.26 -8.65 -0.54
CA ILE A 100 -7.21 -9.79 0.35
C ILE A 100 -7.68 -9.37 1.74
N CYS A 101 -8.82 -9.91 2.17
CA CYS A 101 -9.35 -9.69 3.52
C CYS A 101 -8.57 -10.54 4.53
N LYS A 102 -7.45 -10.00 5.04
CA LYS A 102 -6.54 -10.69 5.95
C LYS A 102 -5.82 -9.72 6.89
N ASP A 103 -5.40 -10.22 8.03
CA ASP A 103 -4.49 -9.49 8.91
C ASP A 103 -3.10 -9.43 8.26
N VAL A 104 -2.52 -8.21 8.17
CA VAL A 104 -1.22 -7.97 7.52
C VAL A 104 -0.12 -8.79 8.17
N LEU A 105 -0.04 -8.85 9.51
CA LEU A 105 1.01 -9.58 10.20
C LEU A 105 0.94 -11.09 9.96
N LYS A 106 -0.24 -11.63 9.69
CA LYS A 106 -0.40 -13.03 9.31
C LYS A 106 -0.02 -13.24 7.86
N TRP A 107 -0.44 -12.31 6.97
CA TRP A 107 -0.19 -12.43 5.53
C TRP A 107 1.29 -12.24 5.16
N THR A 108 2.00 -11.33 5.83
CA THR A 108 3.44 -11.09 5.62
C THR A 108 4.34 -12.06 6.38
N LYS A 109 3.76 -12.97 7.20
CA LYS A 109 4.55 -13.93 7.96
C LYS A 109 5.35 -14.85 7.03
N PRO A 110 6.65 -15.10 7.30
CA PRO A 110 7.43 -16.10 6.58
C PRO A 110 6.74 -17.46 6.59
N ASN A 111 6.82 -18.19 5.50
CA ASN A 111 6.19 -19.52 5.30
C ASN A 111 4.66 -19.53 5.38
N PHE A 112 4.00 -18.36 5.32
CA PHE A 112 2.56 -18.34 5.16
C PHE A 112 2.20 -18.76 3.73
N GLU A 113 1.40 -19.81 3.58
CA GLU A 113 0.88 -20.26 2.29
C GLU A 113 -0.11 -19.21 1.75
N ARG A 114 0.30 -18.51 0.71
CA ARG A 114 -0.54 -17.58 -0.03
C ARG A 114 -1.14 -18.33 -1.19
N ASN A 115 -2.34 -18.82 -0.98
CA ASN A 115 -3.09 -19.50 -2.04
C ASN A 115 -3.15 -18.60 -3.28
N LEU A 116 -3.38 -19.22 -4.43
CA LEU A 116 -3.61 -18.52 -5.69
C LEU A 116 -4.68 -17.46 -5.48
N SER A 117 -4.47 -16.30 -6.07
CA SER A 117 -5.47 -15.24 -6.09
C SER A 117 -6.74 -15.69 -6.84
N SER A 118 -7.83 -14.96 -6.68
CA SER A 118 -9.07 -15.19 -7.45
C SER A 118 -8.84 -15.18 -8.98
N ARG A 119 -7.71 -14.61 -9.42
CA ARG A 119 -7.28 -14.54 -10.84
C ARG A 119 -6.14 -15.51 -11.18
N ASN A 120 -5.95 -16.58 -10.41
CA ASN A 120 -4.88 -17.58 -10.57
C ASN A 120 -3.44 -17.03 -10.53
N MET A 121 -3.24 -15.90 -9.85
CA MET A 121 -1.93 -15.30 -9.66
C MET A 121 -1.20 -16.01 -8.51
N ASP A 122 0.02 -16.51 -8.76
CA ASP A 122 0.85 -17.10 -7.71
C ASP A 122 1.47 -15.99 -6.83
N LEU A 123 0.79 -15.69 -5.73
CA LEU A 123 1.19 -14.64 -4.80
C LEU A 123 2.53 -14.93 -4.10
N ASN A 124 3.00 -16.19 -4.08
CA ASN A 124 4.29 -16.56 -3.48
C ASN A 124 5.47 -16.19 -4.39
N LYS A 125 5.25 -16.08 -5.71
CA LYS A 125 6.26 -15.68 -6.69
C LYS A 125 6.22 -14.20 -7.05
N LEU A 126 5.19 -13.48 -6.57
CA LEU A 126 5.02 -12.08 -6.90
C LEU A 126 6.03 -11.22 -6.13
N LYS A 127 6.72 -10.34 -6.85
CA LYS A 127 7.62 -9.34 -6.30
C LYS A 127 7.13 -7.93 -6.62
N PHE A 128 7.27 -7.05 -5.65
CA PHE A 128 6.74 -5.69 -5.72
C PHE A 128 7.83 -4.66 -5.97
N ASP A 129 7.49 -3.64 -6.74
CA ASP A 129 8.30 -2.44 -6.94
C ASP A 129 8.08 -1.45 -5.80
N PHE A 130 6.83 -1.35 -5.36
CA PHE A 130 6.42 -0.43 -4.29
C PHE A 130 5.60 -1.16 -3.24
N VAL A 131 5.89 -0.85 -1.98
CA VAL A 131 5.09 -1.28 -0.83
C VAL A 131 4.70 -0.05 -0.04
N TYR A 132 3.40 0.13 0.19
CA TYR A 132 2.89 1.16 1.10
C TYR A 132 2.47 0.52 2.42
N LEU A 133 2.86 1.16 3.52
CA LEU A 133 2.69 0.66 4.88
C LEU A 133 2.13 1.78 5.78
N ASP A 134 0.85 1.69 6.14
CA ASP A 134 0.15 2.63 7.02
C ASP A 134 -0.61 1.87 8.13
N PRO A 135 0.10 1.34 9.14
CA PRO A 135 -0.54 0.63 10.24
C PRO A 135 -1.38 1.58 11.12
N PRO A 136 -2.36 1.06 11.88
CA PRO A 136 -3.13 1.87 12.82
C PRO A 136 -2.25 2.62 13.83
N TYR A 137 -2.52 3.89 14.07
CA TYR A 137 -1.71 4.82 14.88
C TYR A 137 -1.36 4.36 16.30
N ASN A 138 -2.15 3.45 16.87
CA ASN A 138 -1.99 3.02 18.27
C ASN A 138 -0.99 1.88 18.44
N VAL A 139 -0.43 1.33 17.36
CA VAL A 139 0.51 0.20 17.42
C VAL A 139 1.60 0.39 16.38
N ASP A 140 2.85 0.37 16.85
CA ASP A 140 4.01 0.41 15.97
C ASP A 140 4.31 -0.98 15.40
N PHE A 141 3.75 -1.25 14.23
CA PHE A 141 4.02 -2.49 13.49
C PHE A 141 5.12 -2.34 12.44
N HIS A 142 5.69 -1.15 12.25
CA HIS A 142 6.62 -0.90 11.15
C HIS A 142 7.81 -1.84 11.17
N GLU A 143 8.52 -1.92 12.30
CA GLU A 143 9.71 -2.77 12.43
C GLU A 143 9.37 -4.26 12.16
N LEU A 144 8.27 -4.74 12.72
CA LEU A 144 7.86 -6.13 12.53
C LEU A 144 7.52 -6.43 11.06
N VAL A 145 6.74 -5.56 10.41
CA VAL A 145 6.34 -5.74 9.01
C VAL A 145 7.54 -5.61 8.08
N LEU A 146 8.42 -4.65 8.31
CA LEU A 146 9.65 -4.48 7.53
C LEU A 146 10.55 -5.73 7.60
N ASN A 147 10.72 -6.32 8.80
CA ASN A 147 11.46 -7.58 8.96
C ASN A 147 10.77 -8.75 8.23
N GLN A 148 9.44 -8.81 8.27
CA GLN A 148 8.69 -9.84 7.55
C GLN A 148 8.79 -9.67 6.03
N LEU A 149 8.68 -8.44 5.51
CA LEU A 149 8.84 -8.15 4.09
C LEU A 149 10.21 -8.58 3.56
N PHE A 150 11.26 -8.28 4.33
CA PHE A 150 12.61 -8.71 4.03
C PHE A 150 12.71 -10.24 3.93
N ASN A 151 12.23 -10.96 4.94
CA ASN A 151 12.32 -12.41 5.01
C ASN A 151 11.41 -13.15 4.01
N CYS A 152 10.36 -12.51 3.52
CA CYS A 152 9.41 -13.12 2.56
C CYS A 152 9.84 -13.00 1.10
N ASN A 153 10.94 -12.33 0.80
CA ASN A 153 11.42 -12.13 -0.57
C ASN A 153 10.36 -11.50 -1.51
N PHE A 154 9.53 -10.60 -0.96
CA PHE A 154 8.48 -9.90 -1.71
C PHE A 154 8.99 -8.76 -2.57
N LEU A 155 10.22 -8.35 -2.38
CA LEU A 155 10.75 -7.13 -2.95
C LEU A 155 11.58 -7.43 -4.19
N LYS A 156 11.46 -6.57 -5.20
CA LYS A 156 12.43 -6.48 -6.29
C LYS A 156 13.69 -5.77 -5.79
N LYS A 157 14.77 -5.82 -6.57
CA LYS A 157 16.07 -5.21 -6.20
C LYS A 157 15.94 -3.73 -5.84
N ASP A 158 15.22 -2.95 -6.66
CA ASP A 158 15.11 -1.49 -6.51
C ASP A 158 13.77 -1.06 -5.89
N SER A 159 13.19 -1.93 -5.06
CA SER A 159 11.91 -1.68 -4.42
C SER A 159 11.98 -0.54 -3.42
N ILE A 160 10.93 0.27 -3.39
CA ILE A 160 10.75 1.28 -2.36
C ILE A 160 9.61 0.87 -1.43
N VAL A 161 9.90 0.86 -0.13
CA VAL A 161 8.88 0.76 0.92
C VAL A 161 8.59 2.15 1.46
N ILE A 162 7.32 2.54 1.43
CA ILE A 162 6.83 3.85 1.87
C ILE A 162 6.06 3.64 3.16
N CYS A 163 6.61 4.13 4.27
CA CYS A 163 5.97 4.05 5.58
C CYS A 163 5.30 5.38 5.91
N GLU A 164 3.98 5.39 6.10
CA GLU A 164 3.27 6.50 6.73
C GLU A 164 3.17 6.24 8.24
N HIS A 165 3.51 7.24 9.05
CA HIS A 165 3.47 7.16 10.49
C HIS A 165 3.33 8.53 11.14
N SER A 166 3.02 8.58 12.44
CA SER A 166 3.07 9.81 13.22
C SER A 166 4.51 10.37 13.26
N PRO A 167 4.71 11.70 13.26
CA PRO A 167 6.02 12.30 13.46
C PRO A 167 6.73 11.89 14.76
N ASN A 168 5.97 11.39 15.74
CA ASN A 168 6.52 10.92 17.03
C ASN A 168 7.02 9.47 16.98
N ILE A 169 6.72 8.74 15.91
CA ILE A 169 7.25 7.39 15.67
C ILE A 169 8.53 7.52 14.86
N PHE A 170 9.57 6.82 15.28
CA PHE A 170 10.85 6.78 14.58
C PHE A 170 11.10 5.36 14.10
N ILE A 171 11.19 5.19 12.77
CA ILE A 171 11.65 3.93 12.20
C ILE A 171 13.12 3.79 12.54
N LYS A 172 13.45 2.74 13.30
CA LYS A 172 14.81 2.51 13.77
C LYS A 172 15.76 2.26 12.59
N LYS A 173 16.97 2.77 12.72
CA LYS A 173 18.06 2.40 11.80
C LYS A 173 18.25 0.90 11.84
N SER A 174 18.37 0.31 10.68
CA SER A 174 18.54 -1.13 10.50
C SER A 174 19.68 -1.39 9.50
N THR A 175 20.35 -2.51 9.64
CA THR A 175 21.31 -3.00 8.64
C THR A 175 20.62 -3.55 7.40
N LEU A 176 19.30 -3.73 7.45
CA LEU A 176 18.50 -4.29 6.35
C LEU A 176 17.85 -3.20 5.48
N TRP A 177 17.69 -1.99 6.03
CA TRP A 177 16.94 -0.90 5.41
C TRP A 177 17.72 0.41 5.44
N GLU A 178 17.82 1.04 4.30
CA GLU A 178 18.35 2.40 4.15
C GLU A 178 17.20 3.38 3.94
N THR A 179 17.21 4.49 4.69
CA THR A 179 16.26 5.59 4.50
C THR A 179 16.77 6.51 3.40
N ILE A 180 16.03 6.60 2.31
CA ILE A 180 16.41 7.43 1.15
C ILE A 180 15.73 8.80 1.15
N ASP A 181 14.56 8.95 1.80
CA ASP A 181 13.86 10.23 1.94
C ASP A 181 12.92 10.25 3.16
N ILE A 182 12.73 11.43 3.74
CA ILE A 182 11.77 11.67 4.82
C ILE A 182 11.01 12.97 4.54
N ARG A 183 9.68 12.91 4.58
CA ARG A 183 8.81 14.08 4.37
C ARG A 183 7.78 14.21 5.47
N ASN A 184 7.53 15.44 5.93
CA ASN A 184 6.56 15.74 6.97
C ASN A 184 5.34 16.46 6.38
N TYR A 185 4.14 15.97 6.70
CA TYR A 185 2.86 16.51 6.25
C TYR A 185 1.90 16.64 7.44
N GLY A 186 2.10 17.68 8.22
CA GLY A 186 1.29 17.92 9.42
C GLY A 186 1.43 16.80 10.46
N GLN A 187 0.40 15.99 10.61
CA GLN A 187 0.40 14.87 11.56
C GLN A 187 0.88 13.55 10.96
N SER A 188 1.26 13.54 9.69
CA SER A 188 1.82 12.37 9.01
C SER A 188 3.26 12.62 8.62
N ARG A 189 4.09 11.60 8.76
CA ARG A 189 5.44 11.53 8.21
C ARG A 189 5.50 10.37 7.23
N LEU A 190 6.11 10.62 6.08
CA LEU A 190 6.46 9.59 5.11
C LEU A 190 7.95 9.30 5.22
N THR A 191 8.30 8.03 5.38
CA THR A 191 9.69 7.55 5.32
C THR A 191 9.80 6.56 4.16
N PHE A 192 10.72 6.84 3.24
CA PHE A 192 10.99 6.01 2.07
C PHE A 192 12.23 5.17 2.35
N LEU A 193 12.12 3.86 2.19
CA LEU A 193 13.15 2.88 2.50
C LEU A 193 13.48 2.03 1.28
N ILE A 194 14.75 1.66 1.14
CA ILE A 194 15.22 0.62 0.21
C ILE A 194 15.89 -0.50 0.99
N ASN A 195 15.91 -1.69 0.39
CA ASN A 195 16.57 -2.86 0.96
C ASN A 195 18.09 -2.84 0.64
N VAL A 196 18.92 -2.89 1.68
CA VAL A 196 20.41 -2.79 1.54
C VAL A 196 21.05 -4.06 0.98
N GLN A 197 20.42 -5.24 1.06
CA GLN A 197 21.04 -6.49 0.56
C GLN A 197 21.05 -6.65 -0.96
N HIS A 198 20.48 -5.72 -1.69
CA HIS A 198 20.42 -5.77 -3.15
C HIS A 198 21.27 -4.67 -3.83
N THR A 199 22.02 -3.90 -3.06
CA THR A 199 23.06 -2.96 -3.58
C THR A 199 24.45 -3.67 -3.72
#